data_626e868fd17437dd15378c25de8f8391
#
_entry.id   626e868fd17437dd15378c25de8f8391
#
_cell.length_a   1.000
_cell.length_b   1.000
_cell.length_c   1.000
_cell.angle_alpha   90.00
_cell.angle_beta   90.00
_cell.angle_gamma   90.00
#
_symmetry.space_group_name_H-M   'P 1'
#
loop_
_entity.id
_entity.type
_entity.pdbx_description
1 polymer ?
#
loop_
_entity_poly.entity_id
_entity_poly.type
_entity_poly.pdbx_seq_one_letter_code
_entity_poly.pdbx_strand_id
1 'polypeptide(L)'
;KLLKPIDEYVEEIQKKIDALRADGFDKVSDLKKQIAIAKENKNLSATQRDKIIENSKKELENAKKVEADNKEEIKKLIAEAESYLAAHYKKDYYDVVNKSCKAAKAEENSRYEKIKADLKSEHQKKVASLKDAEEIKAEKYVLKNKLFDAQMAHESKLQEIKDRRHEAFMHKYHLIDLLRASKFTFPQQRIQKL
;
A
#
# COMPACT_ATOMS: atom_id res chain seq x y z
N LYS A 1 -13.10 -5.66 4.02
CA LYS A 1 -13.33 -7.08 4.43
C LYS A 1 -12.57 -8.10 3.59
N LEU A 2 -12.44 -7.93 2.26
CA LEU A 2 -11.80 -8.90 1.36
C LEU A 2 -10.26 -8.97 1.52
N LEU A 3 -9.60 -7.86 1.89
CA LEU A 3 -8.15 -7.83 2.12
C LEU A 3 -7.74 -8.34 3.49
N LYS A 4 -8.65 -8.37 4.47
CA LYS A 4 -8.33 -8.70 5.84
C LYS A 4 -7.49 -9.98 6.00
N PRO A 5 -7.82 -11.11 5.36
CA PRO A 5 -7.00 -12.33 5.48
C PRO A 5 -5.60 -12.20 4.88
N ILE A 6 -5.47 -11.38 3.82
CA ILE A 6 -4.19 -11.14 3.13
C ILE A 6 -3.32 -10.23 3.98
N ASP A 7 -3.89 -9.14 4.50
CA ASP A 7 -3.20 -8.19 5.36
C ASP A 7 -2.76 -8.84 6.68
N GLU A 8 -3.63 -9.63 7.32
CA GLU A 8 -3.30 -10.39 8.54
C GLU A 8 -2.14 -11.38 8.32
N TYR A 9 -2.13 -12.07 7.18
CA TYR A 9 -1.03 -12.98 6.83
C TYR A 9 0.29 -12.22 6.64
N VAL A 10 0.27 -11.11 5.90
CA VAL A 10 1.47 -10.29 5.68
C VAL A 10 1.98 -9.69 6.99
N GLU A 11 1.08 -9.20 7.86
CA GLU A 11 1.46 -8.72 9.20
C GLU A 11 2.11 -9.80 10.07
N GLU A 12 1.60 -11.04 10.02
CA GLU A 12 2.18 -12.15 10.76
C GLU A 12 3.60 -12.47 10.28
N ILE A 13 3.81 -12.54 8.96
CA ILE A 13 5.14 -12.72 8.38
C ILE A 13 6.07 -11.56 8.74
N GLN A 14 5.57 -10.32 8.69
CA GLN A 14 6.32 -9.13 9.08
C GLN A 14 6.78 -9.20 10.54
N LYS A 15 5.92 -9.61 11.46
CA LYS A 15 6.27 -9.80 12.89
C LYS A 15 7.37 -10.84 13.07
N LYS A 16 7.29 -11.95 12.33
CA LYS A 16 8.34 -13.01 12.35
C LYS A 16 9.68 -12.45 11.85
N ILE A 17 9.69 -11.71 10.75
CA ILE A 17 10.88 -11.08 10.19
C ILE A 17 11.48 -10.07 11.19
N ASP A 18 10.65 -9.27 11.84
CA ASP A 18 11.11 -8.28 12.81
C ASP A 18 11.73 -8.93 14.05
N ALA A 19 11.16 -10.05 14.53
CA ALA A 19 11.72 -10.82 15.64
C ALA A 19 13.08 -11.41 15.28
N LEU A 20 13.23 -12.02 14.12
CA LEU A 20 14.51 -12.56 13.63
C LEU A 20 15.58 -11.47 13.48
N ARG A 21 15.19 -10.25 13.11
CA ARG A 21 16.10 -9.12 13.01
C ARG A 21 16.55 -8.62 14.38
N ALA A 22 15.63 -8.48 15.34
CA ALA A 22 15.97 -8.08 16.71
C ALA A 22 16.94 -9.06 17.35
N ASP A 23 16.74 -10.35 17.17
CA ASP A 23 17.61 -11.40 17.74
C ASP A 23 19.00 -11.44 17.07
N GLY A 24 19.11 -11.26 15.77
CA GLY A 24 20.38 -11.33 15.04
C GLY A 24 21.06 -9.98 14.85
N PHE A 25 20.43 -9.10 14.06
CA PHE A 25 21.07 -7.85 13.60
C PHE A 25 21.22 -6.80 14.67
N ASP A 26 20.22 -6.63 15.52
CA ASP A 26 20.28 -5.62 16.58
C ASP A 26 21.31 -6.01 17.63
N LYS A 27 21.38 -7.30 17.98
CA LYS A 27 22.37 -7.83 18.91
C LYS A 27 23.80 -7.66 18.41
N VAL A 28 24.06 -7.92 17.12
CA VAL A 28 25.38 -7.68 16.48
C VAL A 28 25.73 -6.19 16.52
N SER A 29 24.79 -5.31 16.26
CA SER A 29 24.99 -3.86 16.31
C SER A 29 25.34 -3.39 17.72
N ASP A 30 24.60 -3.86 18.72
CA ASP A 30 24.78 -3.46 20.12
C ASP A 30 26.11 -3.98 20.70
N LEU A 31 26.50 -5.21 20.38
CA LEU A 31 27.80 -5.75 20.79
C LEU A 31 28.98 -4.97 20.17
N LYS A 32 28.85 -4.54 18.90
CA LYS A 32 29.84 -3.66 18.28
C LYS A 32 29.96 -2.31 19.01
N LYS A 33 28.83 -1.71 19.39
CA LYS A 33 28.80 -0.47 20.18
C LYS A 33 29.44 -0.67 21.57
N GLN A 34 29.10 -1.77 22.25
CA GLN A 34 29.70 -2.09 23.56
C GLN A 34 31.24 -2.22 23.50
N ILE A 35 31.75 -2.90 22.46
CA ILE A 35 33.20 -3.01 22.24
C ILE A 35 33.81 -1.63 21.99
N ALA A 36 33.20 -0.76 21.22
CA ALA A 36 33.69 0.59 20.97
C ALA A 36 33.72 1.44 22.27
N ILE A 37 32.63 1.42 23.03
CA ILE A 37 32.52 2.12 24.32
C ILE A 37 33.55 1.61 25.30
N ALA A 38 33.75 0.29 25.40
CA ALA A 38 34.75 -0.29 26.31
C ALA A 38 36.17 0.13 25.95
N LYS A 39 36.50 0.28 24.66
CA LYS A 39 37.81 0.76 24.18
C LYS A 39 38.11 2.21 24.59
N GLU A 40 37.09 3.06 24.58
CA GLU A 40 37.20 4.50 24.82
C GLU A 40 37.06 4.85 26.32
N ASN A 41 36.58 3.93 27.14
CA ASN A 41 36.28 4.20 28.55
C ASN A 41 37.55 4.28 29.37
N LYS A 42 37.99 5.51 29.71
CA LYS A 42 39.17 5.80 30.50
C LYS A 42 39.03 5.47 32.00
N ASN A 43 37.80 5.24 32.49
CA ASN A 43 37.53 4.94 33.89
C ASN A 43 37.72 3.45 34.23
N LEU A 44 37.93 2.58 33.24
CA LEU A 44 38.21 1.17 33.41
C LEU A 44 39.72 0.93 33.45
N SER A 45 40.17 0.02 34.33
CA SER A 45 41.55 -0.48 34.27
C SER A 45 41.77 -1.25 32.95
N ALA A 46 43.04 -1.36 32.52
CA ALA A 46 43.38 -2.10 31.29
C ALA A 46 42.86 -3.53 31.34
N THR A 47 43.05 -4.24 32.44
CA THR A 47 42.57 -5.63 32.62
C THR A 47 41.07 -5.76 32.57
N GLN A 48 40.31 -4.82 33.15
CA GLN A 48 38.85 -4.83 33.08
C GLN A 48 38.36 -4.56 31.66
N ARG A 49 38.98 -3.63 30.96
CA ARG A 49 38.66 -3.28 29.56
C ARG A 49 38.88 -4.46 28.63
N ASP A 50 40.07 -5.11 28.73
CA ASP A 50 40.41 -6.26 27.89
C ASP A 50 39.47 -7.42 28.12
N LYS A 51 39.08 -7.71 29.37
CA LYS A 51 38.12 -8.75 29.72
C LYS A 51 36.72 -8.49 29.12
N ILE A 52 36.23 -7.25 29.18
CA ILE A 52 34.95 -6.85 28.59
C ILE A 52 35.01 -7.03 27.05
N ILE A 53 36.08 -6.55 26.42
CA ILE A 53 36.29 -6.63 24.98
C ILE A 53 36.36 -8.08 24.53
N GLU A 54 37.08 -8.94 25.24
CA GLU A 54 37.21 -10.36 24.90
C GLU A 54 35.87 -11.09 24.99
N ASN A 55 35.11 -10.91 26.07
CA ASN A 55 33.79 -11.49 26.24
C ASN A 55 32.84 -11.01 25.16
N SER A 56 32.77 -9.69 24.91
CA SER A 56 31.90 -9.12 23.87
C SER A 56 32.29 -9.58 22.47
N LYS A 57 33.58 -9.87 22.19
CA LYS A 57 34.03 -10.45 20.92
C LYS A 57 33.55 -11.90 20.76
N LYS A 58 33.60 -12.73 21.81
CA LYS A 58 33.09 -14.10 21.78
C LYS A 58 31.58 -14.12 21.52
N GLU A 59 30.83 -13.27 22.21
CA GLU A 59 29.40 -13.10 22.00
C GLU A 59 29.10 -12.57 20.60
N LEU A 60 29.90 -11.67 20.04
CA LEU A 60 29.74 -11.13 18.70
C LEU A 60 29.92 -12.22 17.63
N GLU A 61 30.87 -13.13 17.80
CA GLU A 61 31.02 -14.26 16.84
C GLU A 61 29.80 -15.20 16.85
N ASN A 62 29.24 -15.47 18.03
CA ASN A 62 28.00 -16.24 18.13
C ASN A 62 26.81 -15.48 17.51
N ALA A 63 26.67 -14.19 17.81
CA ALA A 63 25.60 -13.35 17.26
C ALA A 63 25.67 -13.24 15.72
N LYS A 64 26.88 -13.21 15.13
CA LYS A 64 27.05 -13.21 13.67
C LYS A 64 26.58 -14.53 13.02
N LYS A 65 26.75 -15.67 13.69
CA LYS A 65 26.21 -16.95 13.20
C LYS A 65 24.70 -16.91 13.19
N VAL A 66 24.09 -16.50 14.30
CA VAL A 66 22.63 -16.30 14.40
C VAL A 66 22.12 -15.31 13.33
N GLU A 67 22.85 -14.20 13.12
CA GLU A 67 22.52 -13.24 12.06
C GLU A 67 22.51 -13.88 10.67
N ALA A 68 23.48 -14.77 10.39
CA ALA A 68 23.56 -15.46 9.10
C ALA A 68 22.39 -16.44 8.91
N ASP A 69 22.08 -17.24 9.94
CA ASP A 69 20.96 -18.18 9.92
C ASP A 69 19.61 -17.44 9.77
N ASN A 70 19.44 -16.36 10.52
CA ASN A 70 18.26 -15.50 10.46
C ASN A 70 18.10 -14.84 9.07
N LYS A 71 19.21 -14.49 8.40
CA LYS A 71 19.15 -13.97 7.01
C LYS A 71 18.54 -14.98 6.05
N GLU A 72 18.93 -16.24 6.15
CA GLU A 72 18.39 -17.28 5.28
C GLU A 72 16.91 -17.56 5.61
N GLU A 73 16.54 -17.55 6.88
CA GLU A 73 15.15 -17.72 7.29
C GLU A 73 14.26 -16.55 6.82
N ILE A 74 14.73 -15.32 6.94
CA ILE A 74 14.02 -14.14 6.40
C ILE A 74 13.81 -14.26 4.90
N LYS A 75 14.81 -14.75 4.14
CA LYS A 75 14.64 -14.97 2.70
C LYS A 75 13.55 -15.99 2.39
N LYS A 76 13.48 -17.09 3.16
CA LYS A 76 12.44 -18.10 3.02
C LYS A 76 11.06 -17.52 3.32
N LEU A 77 10.90 -16.81 4.43
CA LEU A 77 9.63 -16.18 4.80
C LEU A 77 9.15 -15.20 3.72
N ILE A 78 10.05 -14.41 3.13
CA ILE A 78 9.71 -13.49 2.03
C ILE A 78 9.26 -14.28 0.79
N ALA A 79 9.98 -15.34 0.42
CA ALA A 79 9.64 -16.17 -0.74
C ALA A 79 8.28 -16.87 -0.55
N GLU A 80 8.00 -17.38 0.65
CA GLU A 80 6.70 -17.95 1.01
C GLU A 80 5.57 -16.93 0.90
N ALA A 81 5.79 -15.71 1.43
CA ALA A 81 4.80 -14.63 1.34
C ALA A 81 4.57 -14.18 -0.11
N GLU A 82 5.61 -14.08 -0.93
CA GLU A 82 5.48 -13.76 -2.36
C GLU A 82 4.68 -14.85 -3.10
N SER A 83 4.91 -16.13 -2.79
CA SER A 83 4.17 -17.25 -3.35
C SER A 83 2.71 -17.23 -2.93
N TYR A 84 2.43 -16.98 -1.64
CA TYR A 84 1.07 -16.83 -1.13
C TYR A 84 0.33 -15.67 -1.83
N LEU A 85 0.95 -14.50 -1.93
CA LEU A 85 0.38 -13.35 -2.63
C LEU A 85 0.14 -13.65 -4.13
N ALA A 86 1.04 -14.39 -4.77
CA ALA A 86 0.84 -14.78 -6.16
C ALA A 86 -0.37 -15.70 -6.35
N ALA A 87 -0.59 -16.62 -5.42
CA ALA A 87 -1.70 -17.60 -5.48
C ALA A 87 -3.05 -16.97 -5.13
N HIS A 88 -3.11 -16.13 -4.10
CA HIS A 88 -4.37 -15.68 -3.48
C HIS A 88 -4.78 -14.26 -3.86
N TYR A 89 -3.82 -13.33 -3.98
CA TYR A 89 -4.15 -11.91 -4.17
C TYR A 89 -4.99 -11.65 -5.42
N LYS A 90 -4.61 -12.25 -6.56
CA LYS A 90 -5.33 -12.04 -7.82
C LYS A 90 -6.77 -12.55 -7.72
N LYS A 91 -6.94 -13.80 -7.30
CA LYS A 91 -8.24 -14.48 -7.27
C LYS A 91 -9.16 -13.94 -6.18
N ASP A 92 -8.63 -13.80 -4.97
CA ASP A 92 -9.45 -13.56 -3.79
C ASP A 92 -9.72 -12.05 -3.57
N TYR A 93 -8.92 -11.18 -4.15
CA TYR A 93 -9.07 -9.74 -4.02
C TYR A 93 -9.19 -9.00 -5.35
N TYR A 94 -8.14 -9.01 -6.19
CA TYR A 94 -8.11 -8.17 -7.38
C TYR A 94 -9.24 -8.49 -8.38
N ASP A 95 -9.50 -9.76 -8.64
CA ASP A 95 -10.56 -10.16 -9.59
C ASP A 95 -11.95 -9.81 -9.06
N VAL A 96 -12.15 -9.86 -7.73
CA VAL A 96 -13.40 -9.43 -7.08
C VAL A 96 -13.59 -7.92 -7.22
N VAL A 97 -12.55 -7.13 -6.92
CA VAL A 97 -12.59 -5.66 -7.10
C VAL A 97 -12.79 -5.29 -8.56
N ASN A 98 -12.07 -5.93 -9.48
CA ASN A 98 -12.20 -5.68 -10.92
C ASN A 98 -13.61 -5.99 -11.44
N LYS A 99 -14.22 -7.08 -10.99
CA LYS A 99 -15.63 -7.41 -11.31
C LYS A 99 -16.59 -6.35 -10.77
N SER A 100 -16.40 -5.91 -9.52
CA SER A 100 -17.18 -4.83 -8.91
C SER A 100 -17.03 -3.51 -9.68
N CYS A 101 -15.81 -3.16 -10.10
CA CYS A 101 -15.55 -1.95 -10.89
C CYS A 101 -16.20 -2.02 -12.28
N LYS A 102 -16.21 -3.20 -12.92
CA LYS A 102 -16.93 -3.40 -14.20
C LYS A 102 -18.45 -3.20 -14.04
N ALA A 103 -19.03 -3.75 -12.97
CA ALA A 103 -20.44 -3.57 -12.68
C ALA A 103 -20.79 -2.10 -12.40
N ALA A 104 -20.01 -1.44 -11.55
CA ALA A 104 -20.18 -0.01 -11.23
C ALA A 104 -20.06 0.88 -12.47
N LYS A 105 -19.13 0.56 -13.39
CA LYS A 105 -19.00 1.28 -14.67
C LYS A 105 -20.25 1.11 -15.55
N ALA A 106 -20.80 -0.09 -15.64
CA ALA A 106 -21.99 -0.36 -16.43
C ALA A 106 -23.22 0.37 -15.85
N GLU A 107 -23.37 0.36 -14.53
CA GLU A 107 -24.43 1.07 -13.83
C GLU A 107 -24.32 2.60 -14.03
N GLU A 108 -23.11 3.16 -13.89
CA GLU A 108 -22.89 4.59 -14.11
C GLU A 108 -23.16 5.02 -15.56
N ASN A 109 -22.76 4.22 -16.54
CA ASN A 109 -23.09 4.48 -17.95
C ASN A 109 -24.61 4.48 -18.16
N SER A 110 -25.32 3.52 -17.59
CA SER A 110 -26.80 3.44 -17.69
C SER A 110 -27.46 4.65 -17.02
N ARG A 111 -26.98 5.06 -15.85
CA ARG A 111 -27.44 6.27 -15.13
C ARG A 111 -27.24 7.52 -15.99
N TYR A 112 -26.08 7.68 -16.60
CA TYR A 112 -25.76 8.83 -17.44
C TYR A 112 -26.66 8.92 -18.69
N GLU A 113 -26.86 7.80 -19.39
CA GLU A 113 -27.75 7.78 -20.55
C GLU A 113 -29.20 8.11 -20.17
N LYS A 114 -29.67 7.67 -18.99
CA LYS A 114 -31.00 8.05 -18.49
C LYS A 114 -31.09 9.56 -18.22
N ILE A 115 -30.09 10.14 -17.53
CA ILE A 115 -30.06 11.60 -17.29
C ILE A 115 -30.07 12.39 -18.60
N LYS A 116 -29.31 11.95 -19.61
CA LYS A 116 -29.30 12.59 -20.93
C LYS A 116 -30.69 12.52 -21.62
N ALA A 117 -31.34 11.39 -21.52
CA ALA A 117 -32.69 11.21 -22.11
C ALA A 117 -33.73 12.09 -21.41
N ASP A 118 -33.68 12.13 -20.06
CA ASP A 118 -34.59 12.95 -19.26
C ASP A 118 -34.41 14.45 -19.56
N LEU A 119 -33.16 14.95 -19.57
CA LEU A 119 -32.85 16.35 -19.90
C LEU A 119 -33.32 16.74 -21.29
N LYS A 120 -33.16 15.87 -22.30
CA LYS A 120 -33.64 16.11 -23.65
C LYS A 120 -35.16 16.12 -23.72
N SER A 121 -35.83 15.20 -23.02
CA SER A 121 -37.29 15.14 -22.94
C SER A 121 -37.88 16.40 -22.28
N GLU A 122 -37.30 16.83 -21.15
CA GLU A 122 -37.68 18.07 -20.48
C GLU A 122 -37.53 19.29 -21.41
N HIS A 123 -36.38 19.38 -22.09
CA HIS A 123 -36.15 20.46 -23.05
C HIS A 123 -37.17 20.48 -24.19
N GLN A 124 -37.49 19.31 -24.78
CA GLN A 124 -38.48 19.23 -25.83
C GLN A 124 -39.87 19.73 -25.38
N LYS A 125 -40.27 19.35 -24.15
CA LYS A 125 -41.55 19.81 -23.57
C LYS A 125 -41.57 21.34 -23.38
N LYS A 126 -40.46 21.90 -22.86
CA LYS A 126 -40.33 23.35 -22.66
C LYS A 126 -40.37 24.10 -23.98
N VAL A 127 -39.55 23.70 -24.96
CA VAL A 127 -39.48 24.36 -26.25
C VAL A 127 -40.83 24.32 -26.99
N ALA A 128 -41.57 23.22 -26.85
CA ALA A 128 -42.92 23.11 -27.44
C ALA A 128 -43.92 24.14 -26.88
N SER A 129 -43.70 24.67 -25.69
CA SER A 129 -44.54 25.69 -25.07
C SER A 129 -44.09 27.16 -25.34
N LEU A 130 -42.89 27.35 -25.91
CA LEU A 130 -42.31 28.65 -26.19
C LEU A 130 -42.68 29.11 -27.60
N LYS A 131 -42.95 30.41 -27.76
CA LYS A 131 -43.28 31.04 -29.07
C LYS A 131 -42.19 32.01 -29.53
N ASP A 132 -41.38 32.51 -28.60
CA ASP A 132 -40.32 33.47 -28.89
C ASP A 132 -39.03 32.77 -29.29
N ALA A 133 -38.39 33.20 -30.36
CA ALA A 133 -37.15 32.64 -30.88
C ALA A 133 -35.97 32.87 -29.92
N GLU A 134 -35.91 33.98 -29.17
CA GLU A 134 -34.85 34.26 -28.18
C GLU A 134 -34.99 33.37 -26.95
N GLU A 135 -36.22 33.13 -26.48
CA GLU A 135 -36.48 32.19 -25.38
C GLU A 135 -36.10 30.74 -25.76
N ILE A 136 -36.39 30.32 -26.98
CA ILE A 136 -35.99 28.98 -27.50
C ILE A 136 -34.45 28.87 -27.53
N LYS A 137 -33.79 29.92 -27.96
CA LYS A 137 -32.32 29.96 -27.99
C LYS A 137 -31.72 29.91 -26.59
N ALA A 138 -32.29 30.65 -25.64
CA ALA A 138 -31.86 30.60 -24.24
C ALA A 138 -32.05 29.22 -23.62
N GLU A 139 -33.19 28.52 -23.87
CA GLU A 139 -33.43 27.19 -23.35
C GLU A 139 -32.47 26.13 -23.97
N LYS A 140 -32.08 26.28 -25.24
CA LYS A 140 -31.04 25.45 -25.85
C LYS A 140 -29.69 25.61 -25.13
N TYR A 141 -29.37 26.84 -24.70
CA TYR A 141 -28.15 27.10 -23.94
C TYR A 141 -28.20 26.46 -22.53
N VAL A 142 -29.35 26.52 -21.88
CA VAL A 142 -29.61 25.85 -20.60
C VAL A 142 -29.42 24.34 -20.73
N LEU A 143 -30.01 23.73 -21.77
CA LEU A 143 -29.82 22.30 -22.02
C LEU A 143 -28.34 21.95 -22.22
N LYS A 144 -27.60 22.75 -23.01
CA LYS A 144 -26.19 22.50 -23.27
C LYS A 144 -25.38 22.50 -21.97
N ASN A 145 -25.64 23.47 -21.08
CA ASN A 145 -24.95 23.55 -19.79
C ASN A 145 -25.28 22.37 -18.89
N LYS A 146 -26.56 21.98 -18.77
CA LYS A 146 -26.99 20.82 -17.99
C LYS A 146 -26.39 19.50 -18.52
N LEU A 147 -26.28 19.34 -19.83
CA LEU A 147 -25.63 18.18 -20.43
C LEU A 147 -24.12 18.16 -20.16
N PHE A 148 -23.47 19.32 -20.20
CA PHE A 148 -22.06 19.46 -19.84
C PHE A 148 -21.81 19.08 -18.38
N ASP A 149 -22.61 19.61 -17.45
CA ASP A 149 -22.50 19.30 -16.03
C ASP A 149 -22.72 17.80 -15.76
N ALA A 150 -23.71 17.21 -16.42
CA ALA A 150 -23.96 15.76 -16.33
C ALA A 150 -22.79 14.93 -16.89
N GLN A 151 -22.15 15.40 -17.95
CA GLN A 151 -20.97 14.76 -18.53
C GLN A 151 -19.79 14.83 -17.57
N MET A 152 -19.49 15.99 -17.00
CA MET A 152 -18.40 16.18 -16.04
C MET A 152 -18.58 15.30 -14.80
N ALA A 153 -19.80 15.20 -14.27
CA ALA A 153 -20.12 14.33 -13.14
C ALA A 153 -19.93 12.85 -13.49
N HIS A 154 -20.32 12.44 -14.70
CA HIS A 154 -20.11 11.10 -15.22
C HIS A 154 -18.62 10.76 -15.36
N GLU A 155 -17.83 11.64 -15.98
CA GLU A 155 -16.39 11.46 -16.16
C GLU A 155 -15.65 11.35 -14.82
N SER A 156 -16.01 12.21 -13.85
CA SER A 156 -15.48 12.13 -12.48
C SER A 156 -15.75 10.77 -11.85
N LYS A 157 -16.98 10.27 -12.00
CA LYS A 157 -17.35 8.95 -11.43
C LYS A 157 -16.63 7.79 -12.11
N LEU A 158 -16.44 7.87 -13.43
CA LEU A 158 -15.62 6.89 -14.15
C LEU A 158 -14.16 6.91 -13.71
N GLN A 159 -13.62 8.10 -13.38
CA GLN A 159 -12.26 8.23 -12.89
C GLN A 159 -12.12 7.58 -11.51
N GLU A 160 -13.03 7.84 -10.56
CA GLU A 160 -13.04 7.19 -9.24
C GLU A 160 -13.04 5.65 -9.36
N ILE A 161 -13.82 5.11 -10.32
CA ILE A 161 -13.86 3.66 -10.57
C ILE A 161 -12.51 3.13 -11.10
N LYS A 162 -11.86 3.89 -11.99
CA LYS A 162 -10.53 3.54 -12.51
C LYS A 162 -9.47 3.57 -11.41
N ASP A 163 -9.49 4.61 -10.57
CA ASP A 163 -8.54 4.79 -9.48
C ASP A 163 -8.67 3.65 -8.48
N ARG A 164 -9.87 3.30 -8.07
CA ARG A 164 -10.12 2.14 -7.19
C ARG A 164 -9.56 0.84 -7.76
N ARG A 165 -9.69 0.61 -9.07
CA ARG A 165 -9.13 -0.57 -9.72
C ARG A 165 -7.60 -0.53 -9.75
N HIS A 166 -7.03 0.65 -10.00
CA HIS A 166 -5.59 0.86 -10.01
C HIS A 166 -4.99 0.67 -8.62
N GLU A 167 -5.60 1.23 -7.57
CA GLU A 167 -5.21 1.01 -6.19
C GLU A 167 -5.20 -0.47 -5.82
N ALA A 168 -6.25 -1.21 -6.19
CA ALA A 168 -6.29 -2.65 -5.97
C ALA A 168 -5.17 -3.40 -6.71
N PHE A 169 -4.76 -2.95 -7.88
CA PHE A 169 -3.63 -3.52 -8.62
C PHE A 169 -2.30 -3.22 -7.94
N MET A 170 -2.10 -1.97 -7.49
CA MET A 170 -0.86 -1.51 -6.88
C MET A 170 -0.64 -2.05 -5.46
N HIS A 171 -1.71 -2.34 -4.72
CA HIS A 171 -1.63 -2.81 -3.34
C HIS A 171 -0.77 -4.07 -3.17
N LYS A 172 -0.84 -5.01 -4.11
CA LYS A 172 0.03 -6.20 -4.11
C LYS A 172 1.52 -5.83 -4.08
N TYR A 173 1.91 -4.88 -4.92
CA TYR A 173 3.31 -4.44 -5.00
C TYR A 173 3.73 -3.73 -3.72
N HIS A 174 2.84 -2.93 -3.14
CA HIS A 174 3.07 -2.30 -1.86
C HIS A 174 3.32 -3.32 -0.73
N LEU A 175 2.55 -4.40 -0.67
CA LEU A 175 2.76 -5.49 0.30
C LEU A 175 4.10 -6.19 0.11
N ILE A 176 4.49 -6.47 -1.14
CA ILE A 176 5.79 -7.06 -1.48
C ILE A 176 6.93 -6.11 -1.07
N ASP A 177 6.79 -4.83 -1.37
CA ASP A 177 7.79 -3.83 -1.02
C ASP A 177 7.93 -3.65 0.50
N LEU A 178 6.86 -3.74 1.27
CA LEU A 178 6.89 -3.76 2.73
C LEU A 178 7.71 -4.94 3.27
N LEU A 179 7.48 -6.14 2.75
CA LEU A 179 8.23 -7.33 3.15
C LEU A 179 9.71 -7.24 2.79
N ARG A 180 10.02 -6.70 1.61
CA ARG A 180 11.41 -6.50 1.14
C ARG A 180 12.10 -5.37 1.88
N ALA A 181 11.41 -4.26 2.17
CA ALA A 181 11.96 -3.13 2.93
C ALA A 181 12.35 -3.55 4.34
N SER A 182 11.62 -4.47 4.98
CA SER A 182 12.01 -5.04 6.26
C SER A 182 13.38 -5.72 6.22
N LYS A 183 13.83 -6.17 5.04
CA LYS A 183 15.14 -6.79 4.81
C LYS A 183 16.32 -5.79 4.85
N PHE A 184 16.10 -4.49 4.56
CA PHE A 184 17.16 -3.51 4.31
C PHE A 184 17.14 -2.26 5.17
N THR A 185 16.06 -1.96 5.90
CA THR A 185 15.94 -0.74 6.69
C THR A 185 16.43 -0.93 8.13
N PHE A 186 17.38 -0.09 8.55
CA PHE A 186 17.71 0.07 9.96
C PHE A 186 16.46 0.54 10.73
N PRO A 187 16.27 0.11 12.00
CA PRO A 187 15.12 0.51 12.82
C PRO A 187 14.86 2.03 12.85
N GLN A 188 15.93 2.83 12.80
CA GLN A 188 15.86 4.30 12.82
C GLN A 188 15.26 4.93 11.56
N GLN A 189 15.24 4.24 10.41
CA GLN A 189 14.65 4.76 9.17
C GLN A 189 13.16 4.47 9.04
N ARG A 190 12.62 3.56 9.87
CA ARG A 190 11.18 3.25 9.91
C ARG A 190 10.35 4.37 10.56
N ILE A 191 10.91 5.05 11.55
CA ILE A 191 10.21 6.12 12.29
C ILE A 191 10.01 7.39 11.43
N GLN A 192 10.79 7.57 10.37
CA GLN A 192 10.70 8.76 9.49
C GLN A 192 9.76 8.57 8.29
N LYS A 193 9.16 7.40 8.10
CA LYS A 193 8.24 7.11 6.96
C LYS A 193 6.80 6.82 7.37
N LEU A 194 6.48 6.96 8.66
CA LEU A 194 5.12 6.98 9.21
C LEU A 194 4.75 8.42 9.59
#